data_6d33237c3bd071001730e0972e6e543e
#
_entry.id   6d33237c3bd071001730e0972e6e543e
#
_cell.length_a   1.000
_cell.length_b   1.000
_cell.length_c   1.000
_cell.angle_alpha   90.00
_cell.angle_beta   90.00
_cell.angle_gamma   90.00
#
_symmetry.space_group_name_H-M   'P 1'
#
loop_
_entity.id
_entity.type
_entity.pdbx_description
1 polymer ?
#
loop_
_entity_poly.entity_id
_entity_poly.type
_entity_poly.pdbx_seq_one_letter_code
_entity_poly.pdbx_strand_id
1 'polypeptide(L)'
;MKYIKGKVQQTDVKSPVHGTISAVHFSTVGGVVDAGAVLAEVVPAEEEVTIEAQVMTQDVADIYPGLPVRISLSAFDVSRYGAMEGIVEKIATNSTQKENQPPYYQTIIRIPDPVFPLSGLKPEITPGMPVVVDVLGGKRTVLDYILSPIERAQTIVFREK
;
A
#
# COMPACT_ATOMS: atom_id res chain seq x y z
N MET A 1 -33.73 -42.10 -21.67
CA MET A 1 -32.51 -41.65 -21.00
C MET A 1 -31.94 -40.48 -21.79
N LYS A 2 -32.14 -39.26 -21.29
CA LYS A 2 -31.63 -38.02 -21.92
C LYS A 2 -30.28 -37.70 -21.37
N TYR A 3 -29.21 -37.90 -22.10
CA TYR A 3 -27.87 -37.44 -21.72
C TYR A 3 -27.83 -35.91 -21.91
N ILE A 4 -27.68 -35.20 -20.78
CA ILE A 4 -27.36 -33.77 -20.76
C ILE A 4 -25.87 -33.67 -21.06
N LYS A 5 -25.50 -33.31 -22.30
CA LYS A 5 -24.14 -32.90 -22.64
C LYS A 5 -23.88 -31.59 -21.90
N GLY A 6 -23.20 -31.66 -20.78
CA GLY A 6 -22.63 -30.49 -20.11
C GLY A 6 -21.68 -29.80 -21.07
N LYS A 7 -22.01 -28.57 -21.44
CA LYS A 7 -21.12 -27.72 -22.25
C LYS A 7 -19.99 -27.28 -21.36
N VAL A 8 -18.84 -27.95 -21.45
CA VAL A 8 -17.59 -27.49 -20.81
C VAL A 8 -17.19 -26.24 -21.59
N GLN A 9 -17.49 -25.08 -21.04
CA GLN A 9 -16.91 -23.83 -21.50
C GLN A 9 -15.55 -23.73 -20.85
N GLN A 10 -14.49 -23.83 -21.62
CA GLN A 10 -13.16 -23.39 -21.22
C GLN A 10 -13.26 -21.89 -21.05
N THR A 11 -13.28 -21.43 -19.80
CA THR A 11 -13.26 -20.01 -19.46
C THR A 11 -11.82 -19.61 -19.25
N ASP A 12 -11.30 -18.73 -20.07
CA ASP A 12 -10.01 -18.10 -19.81
C ASP A 12 -10.14 -17.19 -18.59
N VAL A 13 -9.54 -17.58 -17.51
CA VAL A 13 -9.50 -16.75 -16.29
C VAL A 13 -8.36 -15.75 -16.42
N LYS A 14 -8.70 -14.49 -16.52
CA LYS A 14 -7.73 -13.38 -16.62
C LYS A 14 -7.62 -12.65 -15.29
N SER A 15 -6.39 -12.27 -14.95
CA SER A 15 -6.17 -11.38 -13.81
C SER A 15 -6.80 -10.00 -14.08
N PRO A 16 -7.55 -9.43 -13.14
CA PRO A 16 -8.09 -8.07 -13.27
C PRO A 16 -7.03 -6.98 -13.04
N VAL A 17 -5.86 -7.35 -12.48
CA VAL A 17 -4.77 -6.44 -12.16
C VAL A 17 -3.49 -6.90 -12.83
N HIS A 18 -2.64 -5.95 -13.23
CA HIS A 18 -1.28 -6.23 -13.65
C HIS A 18 -0.45 -6.54 -12.40
N GLY A 19 0.29 -7.64 -12.41
CA GLY A 19 1.06 -8.05 -11.24
C GLY A 19 1.85 -9.33 -11.46
N THR A 20 2.50 -9.77 -10.39
CA THR A 20 3.25 -11.03 -10.35
C THR A 20 2.46 -12.08 -9.61
N ILE A 21 2.39 -13.30 -10.17
CA ILE A 21 1.74 -14.42 -9.50
C ILE A 21 2.61 -14.84 -8.31
N SER A 22 2.06 -14.74 -7.10
CA SER A 22 2.71 -15.13 -5.85
C SER A 22 2.54 -16.62 -5.56
N ALA A 23 1.33 -17.14 -5.77
CA ALA A 23 1.04 -18.54 -5.54
C ALA A 23 0.01 -19.05 -6.57
N VAL A 24 0.15 -20.33 -6.97
CA VAL A 24 -0.81 -21.03 -7.81
C VAL A 24 -1.32 -22.25 -7.03
N HIS A 25 -2.61 -22.29 -6.74
CA HIS A 25 -3.20 -23.38 -5.95
C HIS A 25 -3.65 -24.57 -6.79
N PHE A 26 -3.85 -24.37 -8.10
CA PHE A 26 -4.23 -25.42 -9.04
C PHE A 26 -3.24 -25.47 -10.20
N SER A 27 -2.43 -26.51 -10.25
CA SER A 27 -1.44 -26.73 -11.31
C SER A 27 -1.73 -27.96 -12.18
N THR A 28 -2.82 -28.70 -11.88
CA THR A 28 -3.14 -29.93 -12.59
C THR A 28 -3.95 -29.64 -13.85
N VAL A 29 -3.38 -29.99 -14.99
CA VAL A 29 -4.08 -29.88 -16.29
C VAL A 29 -5.23 -30.88 -16.32
N GLY A 30 -6.44 -30.41 -16.65
CA GLY A 30 -7.64 -31.23 -16.68
C GLY A 30 -8.34 -31.42 -15.32
N GLY A 31 -7.86 -30.75 -14.28
CA GLY A 31 -8.52 -30.74 -12.96
C GLY A 31 -9.84 -29.96 -13.01
N VAL A 32 -10.80 -30.39 -12.19
CA VAL A 32 -12.05 -29.67 -11.98
C VAL A 32 -11.86 -28.73 -10.78
N VAL A 33 -12.26 -27.49 -10.96
CA VAL A 33 -12.20 -26.46 -9.91
C VAL A 33 -13.60 -26.09 -9.50
N ASP A 34 -13.86 -26.09 -8.20
CA ASP A 34 -15.17 -25.69 -7.66
C ASP A 34 -15.38 -24.18 -7.83
N ALA A 35 -16.63 -23.80 -8.03
CA ALA A 35 -17.00 -22.39 -8.11
C ALA A 35 -16.66 -21.67 -6.79
N GLY A 36 -15.88 -20.58 -6.90
CA GLY A 36 -15.41 -19.81 -5.75
C GLY A 36 -14.08 -20.27 -5.15
N ALA A 37 -13.40 -21.26 -5.75
CA ALA A 37 -12.07 -21.65 -5.32
C ALA A 37 -11.01 -20.61 -5.75
N VAL A 38 -10.01 -20.37 -4.90
CA VAL A 38 -8.87 -19.49 -5.19
C VAL A 38 -7.92 -20.22 -6.14
N LEU A 39 -7.77 -19.73 -7.35
CA LEU A 39 -6.90 -20.33 -8.37
C LEU A 39 -5.44 -19.92 -8.24
N ALA A 40 -5.22 -18.65 -8.05
CA ALA A 40 -3.91 -18.05 -7.90
C ALA A 40 -3.99 -16.75 -7.09
N GLU A 41 -2.90 -16.39 -6.47
CA GLU A 41 -2.69 -15.11 -5.79
C GLU A 41 -1.82 -14.23 -6.67
N VAL A 42 -2.28 -13.01 -6.92
CA VAL A 42 -1.56 -12.02 -7.72
C VAL A 42 -1.20 -10.84 -6.84
N VAL A 43 0.10 -10.54 -6.76
CA VAL A 43 0.61 -9.30 -6.15
C VAL A 43 0.61 -8.22 -7.23
N PRO A 44 -0.13 -7.12 -7.06
CA PRO A 44 -0.14 -6.03 -8.02
C PRO A 44 1.26 -5.47 -8.27
N ALA A 45 1.59 -5.15 -9.53
CA ALA A 45 2.89 -4.57 -9.88
C ALA A 45 3.04 -3.11 -9.43
N GLU A 46 1.91 -2.42 -9.23
CA GLU A 46 1.83 -1.09 -8.68
C GLU A 46 1.52 -1.21 -7.18
N GLU A 47 2.53 -1.54 -6.39
CA GLU A 47 2.44 -1.34 -4.94
C GLU A 47 2.55 0.16 -4.69
N GLU A 48 1.40 0.80 -4.49
CA GLU A 48 1.39 2.15 -3.93
C GLU A 48 1.96 2.08 -2.51
N VAL A 49 3.11 2.68 -2.34
CA VAL A 49 3.74 2.75 -1.03
C VAL A 49 2.98 3.77 -0.19
N THR A 50 2.41 3.30 0.92
CA THR A 50 1.74 4.15 1.88
C THR A 50 2.50 4.19 3.19
N ILE A 51 2.49 5.36 3.82
CA ILE A 51 3.10 5.62 5.12
C ILE A 51 1.98 5.94 6.11
N GLU A 52 1.98 5.26 7.23
CA GLU A 52 1.16 5.64 8.37
C GLU A 52 1.91 6.62 9.25
N ALA A 53 1.44 7.85 9.26
CA ALA A 53 2.00 8.94 10.04
C ALA A 53 1.15 9.24 11.27
N GLN A 54 1.78 9.61 12.40
CA GLN A 54 1.10 10.07 13.61
C GLN A 54 1.25 11.59 13.73
N VAL A 55 0.17 12.30 13.61
CA VAL A 55 0.13 13.76 13.71
C VAL A 55 -0.37 14.17 15.08
N MET A 56 0.39 14.99 15.79
CA MET A 56 -0.05 15.49 17.09
C MET A 56 -1.28 16.39 16.97
N THR A 57 -2.12 16.40 17.99
CA THR A 57 -3.37 17.18 18.00
C THR A 57 -3.14 18.67 17.74
N GLN A 58 -2.01 19.21 18.17
CA GLN A 58 -1.65 20.63 17.96
C GLN A 58 -1.31 20.97 16.50
N ASP A 59 -0.88 19.97 15.71
CA ASP A 59 -0.36 20.15 14.35
C ASP A 59 -1.40 19.74 13.28
N VAL A 60 -2.49 19.08 13.69
CA VAL A 60 -3.49 18.55 12.76
C VAL A 60 -4.24 19.66 11.99
N ALA A 61 -4.32 20.86 12.53
CA ALA A 61 -5.00 21.99 11.90
C ALA A 61 -4.32 22.46 10.59
N ASP A 62 -3.03 22.22 10.46
CA ASP A 62 -2.23 22.62 9.30
C ASP A 62 -2.12 21.51 8.25
N ILE A 63 -2.70 20.33 8.52
CA ILE A 63 -2.62 19.15 7.65
C ILE A 63 -3.98 18.86 7.05
N TYR A 64 -4.01 18.69 5.73
CA TYR A 64 -5.25 18.39 4.99
C TYR A 64 -4.97 17.41 3.85
N PRO A 65 -5.97 16.64 3.40
CA PRO A 65 -5.84 15.76 2.25
C PRO A 65 -5.40 16.53 0.99
N GLY A 66 -4.43 15.99 0.27
CA GLY A 66 -3.81 16.64 -0.88
C GLY A 66 -2.57 17.48 -0.57
N LEU A 67 -2.22 17.64 0.71
CA LEU A 67 -1.04 18.39 1.10
C LEU A 67 0.24 17.67 0.64
N PRO A 68 1.16 18.35 -0.08
CA PRO A 68 2.44 17.76 -0.46
C PRO A 68 3.36 17.65 0.76
N VAL A 69 4.03 16.52 0.86
CA VAL A 69 4.97 16.24 1.93
C VAL A 69 6.29 15.72 1.35
N ARG A 70 7.36 15.93 2.09
CA ARG A 70 8.69 15.41 1.76
C ARG A 70 9.01 14.25 2.69
N ILE A 71 9.46 13.14 2.12
CA ILE A 71 9.65 11.87 2.82
C ILE A 71 11.11 11.47 2.73
N SER A 72 11.72 11.29 3.89
CA SER A 72 13.09 10.85 4.04
C SER A 72 13.13 9.51 4.75
N LEU A 73 13.73 8.50 4.10
CA LEU A 73 13.93 7.19 4.71
C LEU A 73 15.15 7.26 5.61
N SER A 74 15.01 6.92 6.91
CA SER A 74 16.14 6.99 7.88
C SER A 74 17.30 6.06 7.53
N ALA A 75 17.05 5.02 6.73
CA ALA A 75 18.08 4.10 6.27
C ALA A 75 18.97 4.68 5.13
N PHE A 76 18.59 5.83 4.56
CA PHE A 76 19.28 6.44 3.42
C PHE A 76 19.68 7.87 3.74
N ASP A 77 20.88 8.25 3.30
CA ASP A 77 21.39 9.61 3.47
C ASP A 77 20.66 10.57 2.52
N VAL A 78 19.91 11.52 3.08
CA VAL A 78 19.13 12.51 2.34
C VAL A 78 20.03 13.37 1.46
N SER A 79 21.28 13.66 1.87
CA SER A 79 22.21 14.46 1.08
C SER A 79 22.63 13.75 -0.20
N ARG A 80 22.64 12.43 -0.20
CA ARG A 80 23.06 11.60 -1.32
C ARG A 80 21.89 11.18 -2.22
N TYR A 81 20.77 10.82 -1.61
CA TYR A 81 19.62 10.23 -2.31
C TYR A 81 18.48 11.21 -2.54
N GLY A 82 18.41 12.26 -1.73
CA GLY A 82 17.29 13.20 -1.73
C GLY A 82 16.12 12.69 -0.88
N ALA A 83 15.09 13.51 -0.77
CA ALA A 83 13.82 13.15 -0.16
C ALA A 83 12.78 12.91 -1.25
N MET A 84 11.96 11.89 -1.09
CA MET A 84 10.85 11.59 -2.00
C MET A 84 9.68 12.52 -1.74
N GLU A 85 8.85 12.70 -2.75
CA GLU A 85 7.62 13.47 -2.63
C GLU A 85 6.44 12.53 -2.35
N GLY A 86 5.61 12.91 -1.40
CA GLY A 86 4.37 12.23 -1.05
C GLY A 86 3.21 13.20 -0.95
N ILE A 87 2.03 12.65 -0.82
CA ILE A 87 0.79 13.42 -0.69
C ILE A 87 0.00 12.84 0.47
N VAL A 88 -0.52 13.71 1.33
CA VAL A 88 -1.46 13.31 2.38
C VAL A 88 -2.73 12.81 1.71
N GLU A 89 -3.03 11.53 1.87
CA GLU A 89 -4.23 10.92 1.30
C GLU A 89 -5.43 11.07 2.24
N LYS A 90 -5.22 10.73 3.51
CA LYS A 90 -6.30 10.69 4.49
C LYS A 90 -5.79 10.97 5.90
N ILE A 91 -6.61 11.67 6.69
CA ILE A 91 -6.40 11.90 8.11
C ILE A 91 -7.55 11.21 8.85
N ALA A 92 -7.23 10.47 9.92
CA ALA A 92 -8.25 9.85 10.76
C ALA A 92 -9.16 10.91 11.38
N THR A 93 -10.45 10.65 11.41
CA THR A 93 -11.44 11.57 11.99
C THR A 93 -11.36 11.63 13.52
N ASN A 94 -10.88 10.55 14.13
CA ASN A 94 -10.75 10.42 15.57
C ASN A 94 -9.27 10.36 15.97
N SER A 95 -8.94 10.99 17.10
CA SER A 95 -7.64 10.86 17.71
C SER A 95 -7.52 9.50 18.40
N THR A 96 -6.33 8.92 18.34
CA THR A 96 -5.95 7.70 19.04
C THR A 96 -5.00 8.07 20.17
N GLN A 97 -5.19 7.46 21.34
CA GLN A 97 -4.29 7.62 22.46
C GLN A 97 -3.76 6.24 22.87
N LYS A 98 -2.44 6.09 22.92
CA LYS A 98 -1.76 4.93 23.52
C LYS A 98 -1.33 5.25 24.94
N GLU A 99 -1.18 4.22 25.78
CA GLU A 99 -0.64 4.38 27.12
C GLU A 99 0.71 5.11 27.07
N ASN A 100 0.85 6.16 27.88
CA ASN A 100 2.03 7.02 27.97
C ASN A 100 2.40 7.84 26.73
N GLN A 101 1.48 8.05 25.79
CA GLN A 101 1.70 8.92 24.63
C GLN A 101 0.61 10.00 24.53
N PRO A 102 0.95 11.21 24.05
CA PRO A 102 -0.05 12.22 23.78
C PRO A 102 -1.01 11.73 22.68
N PRO A 103 -2.26 12.22 22.65
CA PRO A 103 -3.21 11.86 21.60
C PRO A 103 -2.70 12.33 20.24
N TYR A 104 -2.86 11.47 19.23
CA TYR A 104 -2.44 11.72 17.85
C TYR A 104 -3.53 11.32 16.85
N TYR A 105 -3.47 11.91 15.67
CA TYR A 105 -4.30 11.53 14.53
C TYR A 105 -3.48 10.66 13.58
N GLN A 106 -4.02 9.49 13.22
CA GLN A 106 -3.41 8.63 12.22
C GLN A 106 -3.63 9.23 10.83
N THR A 107 -2.54 9.42 10.11
CA THR A 107 -2.55 10.05 8.78
C THR A 107 -1.92 9.10 7.79
N ILE A 108 -2.59 8.89 6.66
CA ILE A 108 -2.09 8.06 5.56
C ILE A 108 -1.50 8.97 4.50
N ILE A 109 -0.25 8.71 4.15
CA ILE A 109 0.49 9.43 3.12
C ILE A 109 0.81 8.46 2.01
N ARG A 110 0.51 8.83 0.77
CA ARG A 110 0.80 8.06 -0.42
C ARG A 110 2.05 8.59 -1.11
N ILE A 111 2.93 7.68 -1.54
CA ILE A 111 4.06 8.00 -2.40
C ILE A 111 3.69 7.54 -3.81
N PRO A 112 3.38 8.45 -4.74
CA PRO A 112 2.98 8.06 -6.09
C PRO A 112 4.13 7.47 -6.90
N ASP A 113 5.35 7.92 -6.67
CA ASP A 113 6.54 7.41 -7.33
C ASP A 113 7.68 7.26 -6.29
N PRO A 114 7.91 6.03 -5.79
CA PRO A 114 8.93 5.78 -4.78
C PRO A 114 10.34 5.71 -5.40
N VAL A 115 10.78 6.80 -6.03
CA VAL A 115 12.12 6.96 -6.63
C VAL A 115 12.86 8.11 -5.96
N PHE A 116 14.12 7.88 -5.65
CA PHE A 116 14.97 8.94 -5.10
C PHE A 116 15.32 9.98 -6.18
N PRO A 117 15.00 11.27 -5.95
CA PRO A 117 15.15 12.29 -6.99
C PRO A 117 16.60 12.55 -7.40
N LEU A 118 17.58 12.37 -6.51
CA LEU A 118 19.00 12.63 -6.82
C LEU A 118 19.71 11.43 -7.46
N SER A 119 19.29 10.20 -7.17
CA SER A 119 19.98 9.02 -7.67
C SER A 119 19.20 8.26 -8.74
N GLY A 120 17.90 8.52 -8.89
CA GLY A 120 17.02 7.76 -9.78
C GLY A 120 16.82 6.30 -9.36
N LEU A 121 17.30 5.92 -8.17
CA LEU A 121 17.15 4.56 -7.64
C LEU A 121 15.78 4.39 -6.99
N LYS A 122 15.15 3.26 -7.25
CA LYS A 122 13.96 2.82 -6.53
C LYS A 122 14.40 2.09 -5.26
N PRO A 123 14.14 2.65 -4.06
CA PRO A 123 14.53 1.97 -2.83
C PRO A 123 13.69 0.72 -2.61
N GLU A 124 14.30 -0.31 -2.06
CA GLU A 124 13.56 -1.44 -1.49
C GLU A 124 13.00 -1.01 -0.14
N ILE A 125 11.69 -0.71 -0.14
CA ILE A 125 10.99 -0.25 1.05
C ILE A 125 10.46 -1.47 1.79
N THR A 126 10.96 -1.67 3.01
CA THR A 126 10.56 -2.79 3.85
C THR A 126 9.57 -2.33 4.93
N PRO A 127 8.59 -3.18 5.27
CA PRO A 127 7.70 -2.93 6.40
C PRO A 127 8.45 -2.60 7.69
N GLY A 128 7.96 -1.59 8.43
CA GLY A 128 8.57 -1.19 9.70
C GLY A 128 9.80 -0.28 9.57
N MET A 129 10.17 0.13 8.37
CA MET A 129 11.27 1.08 8.16
C MET A 129 10.89 2.46 8.72
N PRO A 130 11.73 3.07 9.57
CA PRO A 130 11.45 4.42 10.09
C PRO A 130 11.63 5.46 8.99
N VAL A 131 10.71 6.41 8.94
CA VAL A 131 10.73 7.53 7.99
C VAL A 131 10.50 8.85 8.69
N VAL A 132 11.07 9.90 8.12
CA VAL A 132 10.81 11.27 8.52
C VAL A 132 9.97 11.94 7.44
N VAL A 133 8.87 12.55 7.85
CA VAL A 133 7.96 13.26 6.96
C VAL A 133 7.99 14.75 7.29
N ASP A 134 8.38 15.57 6.32
CA ASP A 134 8.37 17.01 6.41
C ASP A 134 7.19 17.58 5.62
N VAL A 135 6.36 18.38 6.26
CA VAL A 135 5.24 19.06 5.60
C VAL A 135 5.76 20.31 4.86
N LEU A 136 5.48 20.37 3.56
CA LEU A 136 5.83 21.52 2.73
C LEU A 136 4.74 22.59 2.84
N GLY A 137 4.83 23.49 3.78
CA GLY A 137 3.82 24.54 3.85
C GLY A 137 3.60 25.23 5.18
N GLY A 138 4.62 25.46 5.96
CA GLY A 138 4.55 26.23 7.21
C GLY A 138 4.91 25.38 8.41
N LYS A 139 5.77 25.86 9.27
CA LYS A 139 6.32 25.31 10.50
C LYS A 139 6.72 23.82 10.42
N ARG A 140 8.02 23.58 10.38
CA ARG A 140 8.62 22.24 10.39
C ARG A 140 8.14 21.45 11.59
N THR A 141 7.32 20.45 11.35
CA THR A 141 7.01 19.42 12.35
C THR A 141 7.79 18.18 11.93
N VAL A 142 8.83 17.86 12.69
CA VAL A 142 9.58 16.61 12.52
C VAL A 142 8.76 15.52 13.20
N LEU A 143 8.28 14.58 12.41
CA LEU A 143 7.47 13.48 12.90
C LEU A 143 8.25 12.18 12.63
N ASP A 144 8.64 11.48 13.70
CA ASP A 144 9.26 10.15 13.60
C ASP A 144 8.19 9.08 13.33
N TYR A 145 8.29 8.37 12.20
CA TYR A 145 7.28 7.40 11.78
C TYR A 145 7.84 6.04 11.42
N ILE A 146 6.99 5.05 11.62
CA ILE A 146 7.24 3.66 11.26
C ILE A 146 6.46 3.35 9.99
N LEU A 147 7.14 2.89 8.94
CA LEU A 147 6.53 2.36 7.73
C LEU A 147 5.81 1.05 8.04
N SER A 148 4.51 1.05 7.89
CA SER A 148 3.76 -0.19 7.77
C SER A 148 3.33 -0.31 6.32
N PRO A 149 3.80 -1.30 5.54
CA PRO A 149 3.15 -1.62 4.29
C PRO A 149 1.80 -2.19 4.68
N ILE A 150 0.76 -1.50 4.31
CA ILE A 150 -0.55 -2.13 4.23
C ILE A 150 -0.48 -3.02 2.99
N GLU A 151 -0.08 -4.26 3.18
CA GLU A 151 -0.44 -5.31 2.25
C GLU A 151 -1.97 -5.32 2.21
N ARG A 152 -2.53 -4.55 1.30
CA ARG A 152 -3.87 -4.85 0.80
C ARG A 152 -3.71 -6.10 -0.05
N ALA A 153 -3.54 -7.24 0.61
CA ALA A 153 -3.96 -8.50 0.05
C ALA A 153 -5.46 -8.37 -0.18
N GLN A 154 -5.83 -7.71 -1.26
CA GLN A 154 -7.16 -7.87 -1.81
C GLN A 154 -7.19 -9.30 -2.31
N THR A 155 -7.58 -10.21 -1.42
CA THR A 155 -8.06 -11.52 -1.82
C THR A 155 -9.28 -11.24 -2.69
N ILE A 156 -9.05 -11.06 -3.99
CA ILE A 156 -10.13 -10.99 -4.97
C ILE A 156 -10.66 -12.40 -5.10
N VAL A 157 -11.64 -12.69 -4.26
CA VAL A 157 -12.43 -13.91 -4.39
C VAL A 157 -13.29 -13.73 -5.62
N PHE A 158 -12.87 -14.31 -6.75
CA PHE A 158 -13.72 -14.47 -7.90
C PHE A 158 -14.85 -15.42 -7.54
N ARG A 159 -16.02 -14.87 -7.33
CA ARG A 159 -17.27 -15.61 -7.21
C ARG A 159 -17.93 -15.60 -8.57
N GLU A 160 -17.89 -16.71 -9.25
CA GLU A 160 -18.70 -16.93 -10.45
C GLU A 160 -20.17 -17.17 -10.03
N LYS A 161 -21.07 -16.39 -10.63
CA LYS A 161 -22.51 -16.63 -10.55
C LYS A 161 -22.95 -17.57 -11.67
#